data_bba376e3995e3f7ae7f218cc1a003908
#
_entry.id   bba376e3995e3f7ae7f218cc1a003908
#
_cell.length_a   1.000
_cell.length_b   1.000
_cell.length_c   1.000
_cell.angle_alpha   90.00
_cell.angle_beta   90.00
_cell.angle_gamma   90.00
#
_symmetry.space_group_name_H-M   'P 1'
#
loop_
_entity.id
_entity.type
_entity.pdbx_description
1 polymer ?
#
loop_
_entity_poly.entity_id
_entity_poly.type
_entity_poly.pdbx_seq_one_letter_code
_entity_poly.pdbx_strand_id
1 'polypeptide(L)'
;MSRKHAFQFLDLPRTMPQRIPVELRTSGDWGELYGKFGKEDAQYQAGRCLDCGNPYCSWKCPVHNAIPQWLQLVQENRIHEAATLCHSTNPLPEVCGRVCPQDRLCEGSCTLEEFGAVTIGAVEKYIVDTALASGWRPDLGAVQPTGHSVAVIGAGPAGLACADRLARAGIAAVVYDRYEQIGGLLQFGIPSFKLDKDVIHRRREVLEGMGVQFRLGVEIGRDVSVQQLLDSHDAVFVGTGAYRYTDGGLDGQDLKGVLPALPFLVQNSRIVGGNDPKGRPIAGWEDTIALPDLNGKRVVVLGGGDTGMDCVRSAVRLGAAKVTCAYRRDEANMPGSAREVANAREEGVRFLFNRQPLSIEAGADDEVIGVTVVETRLGEPDANGRQNAVPIEGSESLLEADVVIIAFGFSPTLPAWLAEHGVEGQSNGRIVAGGKDRLPFQTAHPRLFAGGDAVRGADLVVTAVAEGRDAAASIVRLLAH
;
A
#
# COMPACT_ATOMS: atom_id res chain seq x y z
N MET A 1 26.15 -11.79 16.54
CA MET A 1 26.76 -11.43 17.85
C MET A 1 25.68 -11.51 18.91
N SER A 2 25.90 -12.20 20.03
CA SER A 2 24.97 -12.17 21.17
C SER A 2 24.94 -10.76 21.77
N ARG A 3 23.81 -10.35 22.32
CA ARG A 3 23.65 -9.08 23.04
C ARG A 3 24.68 -9.03 24.17
N LYS A 4 25.58 -8.02 24.16
CA LYS A 4 26.63 -7.91 25.17
C LYS A 4 26.13 -7.33 26.49
N HIS A 5 25.21 -6.37 26.45
CA HIS A 5 24.59 -5.73 27.64
C HIS A 5 23.27 -4.99 27.24
N ALA A 6 22.47 -4.65 28.25
CA ALA A 6 21.15 -4.03 28.06
C ALA A 6 21.21 -2.65 27.35
N PHE A 7 22.33 -1.92 27.49
CA PHE A 7 22.50 -0.59 26.90
C PHE A 7 23.31 -0.58 25.61
N GLN A 8 23.42 -1.72 24.94
CA GLN A 8 24.19 -1.86 23.68
C GLN A 8 23.74 -0.86 22.60
N PHE A 9 22.51 -0.38 22.64
CA PHE A 9 21.99 0.63 21.72
C PHE A 9 22.70 1.98 21.82
N LEU A 10 23.40 2.28 22.93
CA LEU A 10 24.21 3.49 23.07
C LEU A 10 25.55 3.39 22.29
N ASP A 11 26.06 2.18 22.14
CA ASP A 11 27.31 1.90 21.41
C ASP A 11 27.06 1.64 19.90
N LEU A 12 25.85 1.28 19.54
CA LEU A 12 25.44 0.94 18.17
C LEU A 12 24.47 2.01 17.63
N PRO A 13 24.90 2.95 16.79
CA PRO A 13 24.02 3.95 16.23
C PRO A 13 22.97 3.30 15.30
N ARG A 14 21.81 3.95 15.18
CA ARG A 14 20.83 3.59 14.15
C ARG A 14 21.43 3.84 12.77
N THR A 15 21.35 2.84 11.89
CA THR A 15 21.72 2.98 10.49
C THR A 15 20.59 2.47 9.60
N MET A 16 20.51 3.02 8.39
CA MET A 16 19.60 2.57 7.33
C MET A 16 20.41 1.83 6.26
N PRO A 17 19.80 0.94 5.49
CA PRO A 17 20.45 0.36 4.31
C PRO A 17 20.92 1.46 3.36
N GLN A 18 21.97 1.15 2.58
CA GLN A 18 22.46 2.06 1.56
C GLN A 18 21.35 2.48 0.60
N ARG A 19 21.32 3.75 0.23
CA ARG A 19 20.35 4.31 -0.70
C ARG A 19 20.97 4.49 -2.08
N ILE A 20 20.13 4.40 -3.11
CA ILE A 20 20.51 4.81 -4.47
C ILE A 20 20.87 6.32 -4.44
N PRO A 21 22.00 6.74 -5.03
CA PRO A 21 22.38 8.15 -5.13
C PRO A 21 21.29 9.01 -5.81
N VAL A 22 21.19 10.28 -5.37
CA VAL A 22 20.12 11.19 -5.86
C VAL A 22 20.20 11.38 -7.38
N GLU A 23 21.41 11.46 -7.91
CA GLU A 23 21.68 11.66 -9.34
C GLU A 23 21.10 10.52 -10.20
N LEU A 24 21.16 9.29 -9.71
CA LEU A 24 20.56 8.14 -10.39
C LEU A 24 19.04 8.17 -10.29
N ARG A 25 18.50 8.50 -9.11
CA ARG A 25 17.03 8.62 -8.91
C ARG A 25 16.43 9.65 -9.85
N THR A 26 17.07 10.80 -10.00
CA THR A 26 16.58 11.90 -10.84
C THR A 26 16.88 11.73 -12.32
N SER A 27 17.72 10.76 -12.71
CA SER A 27 17.98 10.39 -14.10
C SER A 27 17.14 9.22 -14.61
N GLY A 28 16.12 8.80 -13.84
CA GLY A 28 15.16 7.79 -14.29
C GLY A 28 15.44 6.37 -13.79
N ASP A 29 16.18 6.20 -12.68
CA ASP A 29 16.32 4.90 -12.02
C ASP A 29 15.05 4.56 -11.25
N TRP A 30 14.47 3.39 -11.55
CA TRP A 30 13.26 2.85 -10.91
C TRP A 30 13.54 1.74 -9.90
N GLY A 31 14.80 1.42 -9.62
CA GLY A 31 15.20 0.45 -8.60
C GLY A 31 14.78 0.86 -7.18
N GLU A 32 14.61 -0.12 -6.27
CA GLU A 32 14.26 0.18 -4.87
C GLU A 32 15.28 1.14 -4.24
N LEU A 33 14.80 2.26 -3.72
CA LEU A 33 15.62 3.31 -3.11
C LEU A 33 16.53 2.78 -1.99
N TYR A 34 15.99 1.96 -1.11
CA TYR A 34 16.75 1.37 -0.01
C TYR A 34 17.20 -0.05 -0.36
N GLY A 35 18.49 -0.29 -0.34
CA GLY A 35 19.08 -1.61 -0.51
C GLY A 35 18.64 -2.60 0.58
N LYS A 36 19.28 -3.75 0.62
CA LYS A 36 19.14 -4.76 1.67
C LYS A 36 20.33 -4.66 2.61
N PHE A 37 20.13 -4.83 3.90
CA PHE A 37 21.22 -5.00 4.85
C PHE A 37 22.09 -6.21 4.51
N GLY A 38 23.41 -6.08 4.75
CA GLY A 38 24.28 -7.22 4.94
C GLY A 38 23.96 -7.96 6.23
N LYS A 39 24.49 -9.17 6.39
CA LYS A 39 24.28 -9.99 7.59
C LYS A 39 24.70 -9.26 8.87
N GLU A 40 25.88 -8.66 8.85
CA GLU A 40 26.43 -7.96 10.02
C GLU A 40 25.61 -6.75 10.40
N ASP A 41 25.22 -5.93 9.41
CA ASP A 41 24.40 -4.75 9.65
C ASP A 41 23.02 -5.12 10.21
N ALA A 42 22.39 -6.16 9.66
CA ALA A 42 21.11 -6.66 10.16
C ALA A 42 21.22 -7.14 11.62
N GLN A 43 22.27 -7.89 11.95
CA GLN A 43 22.55 -8.32 13.32
C GLN A 43 22.83 -7.14 14.25
N TYR A 44 23.56 -6.13 13.78
CA TYR A 44 23.82 -4.89 14.52
C TYR A 44 22.53 -4.15 14.85
N GLN A 45 21.68 -3.92 13.83
CA GLN A 45 20.42 -3.20 14.05
C GLN A 45 19.45 -4.00 14.91
N ALA A 46 19.36 -5.31 14.72
CA ALA A 46 18.59 -6.20 15.58
C ALA A 46 19.10 -6.16 17.04
N GLY A 47 20.42 -6.08 17.24
CA GLY A 47 21.07 -6.00 18.55
C GLY A 47 20.74 -4.73 19.36
N ARG A 48 20.20 -3.70 18.73
CA ARG A 48 19.69 -2.50 19.42
C ARG A 48 18.42 -2.76 20.21
N CYS A 49 17.66 -3.81 19.87
CA CYS A 49 16.39 -4.12 20.53
C CYS A 49 16.57 -4.38 22.02
N LEU A 50 15.74 -3.74 22.84
CA LEU A 50 15.75 -3.92 24.31
C LEU A 50 15.06 -5.20 24.78
N ASP A 51 14.34 -5.88 23.88
CA ASP A 51 13.47 -7.00 24.23
C ASP A 51 12.45 -6.62 25.34
N CYS A 52 11.69 -5.56 25.07
CA CYS A 52 10.76 -4.99 26.03
C CYS A 52 9.67 -6.00 26.42
N GLY A 53 9.41 -6.15 27.72
CA GLY A 53 8.31 -6.97 28.22
C GLY A 53 6.92 -6.46 27.76
N ASN A 54 6.83 -5.17 27.44
CA ASN A 54 5.67 -4.56 26.78
C ASN A 54 6.09 -3.93 25.45
N PRO A 55 6.11 -4.68 24.34
CA PRO A 55 6.66 -4.24 23.07
C PRO A 55 5.66 -3.34 22.31
N TYR A 56 5.73 -2.03 22.51
CA TYR A 56 4.87 -1.06 21.83
C TYR A 56 4.96 -1.15 20.29
N CYS A 57 6.13 -1.52 19.75
CA CYS A 57 6.30 -1.78 18.33
C CYS A 57 5.38 -2.89 17.80
N SER A 58 5.22 -3.99 18.54
CA SER A 58 4.29 -5.08 18.21
C SER A 58 2.83 -4.66 18.39
N TRP A 59 2.54 -3.87 19.41
CA TRP A 59 1.17 -3.39 19.68
C TRP A 59 0.69 -2.39 18.62
N LYS A 60 1.60 -1.53 18.15
CA LYS A 60 1.26 -0.56 17.11
C LYS A 60 1.18 -1.18 15.71
N CYS A 61 1.76 -2.35 15.51
CA CYS A 61 1.69 -3.09 14.26
C CYS A 61 0.28 -3.67 14.07
N PRO A 62 -0.45 -3.35 12.97
CA PRO A 62 -1.81 -3.87 12.75
C PRO A 62 -1.91 -5.40 12.69
N VAL A 63 -0.83 -6.09 12.32
CA VAL A 63 -0.77 -7.56 12.35
C VAL A 63 -0.19 -8.12 13.64
N HIS A 64 0.14 -7.27 14.61
CA HIS A 64 0.73 -7.64 15.90
C HIS A 64 1.95 -8.57 15.76
N ASN A 65 2.87 -8.21 14.85
CA ASN A 65 4.03 -9.03 14.55
C ASN A 65 4.95 -9.18 15.77
N ALA A 66 5.52 -10.37 15.96
CA ALA A 66 6.39 -10.73 17.08
C ALA A 66 7.80 -10.10 16.92
N ILE A 67 7.85 -8.75 16.91
CA ILE A 67 9.02 -7.97 16.51
C ILE A 67 10.26 -8.24 17.39
N PRO A 68 10.21 -8.16 18.73
CA PRO A 68 11.39 -8.43 19.55
C PRO A 68 11.93 -9.84 19.34
N GLN A 69 11.06 -10.83 19.25
CA GLN A 69 11.43 -12.24 19.16
C GLN A 69 12.15 -12.55 17.83
N TRP A 70 11.64 -12.07 16.68
CA TRP A 70 12.38 -12.30 15.44
C TRP A 70 13.65 -11.41 15.33
N LEU A 71 13.72 -10.24 15.98
CA LEU A 71 14.98 -9.48 16.11
C LEU A 71 16.04 -10.30 16.87
N GLN A 72 15.64 -10.99 17.94
CA GLN A 72 16.53 -11.89 18.65
C GLN A 72 17.04 -13.03 17.75
N LEU A 73 16.15 -13.68 16.99
CA LEU A 73 16.53 -14.74 16.05
C LEU A 73 17.53 -14.25 14.97
N VAL A 74 17.39 -12.99 14.52
CA VAL A 74 18.40 -12.37 13.61
C VAL A 74 19.76 -12.24 14.28
N GLN A 75 19.81 -11.78 15.53
CA GLN A 75 21.07 -11.69 16.29
C GLN A 75 21.74 -13.07 16.41
N GLU A 76 20.95 -14.13 16.59
CA GLU A 76 21.41 -15.52 16.70
C GLU A 76 21.70 -16.16 15.33
N ASN A 77 21.53 -15.43 14.22
CA ASN A 77 21.65 -15.93 12.84
C ASN A 77 20.69 -17.08 12.49
N ARG A 78 19.53 -17.14 13.11
CA ARG A 78 18.46 -18.13 12.91
C ARG A 78 17.42 -17.60 11.93
N ILE A 79 17.83 -17.35 10.68
CA ILE A 79 17.05 -16.59 9.71
C ILE A 79 15.78 -17.31 9.27
N HIS A 80 15.82 -18.65 9.08
CA HIS A 80 14.63 -19.42 8.71
C HIS A 80 13.58 -19.41 9.82
N GLU A 81 14.01 -19.49 11.07
CA GLU A 81 13.09 -19.39 12.21
C GLU A 81 12.53 -17.96 12.35
N ALA A 82 13.35 -16.94 12.13
CA ALA A 82 12.89 -15.55 12.05
C ALA A 82 11.84 -15.35 10.96
N ALA A 83 12.05 -15.93 9.76
CA ALA A 83 11.08 -15.89 8.67
C ALA A 83 9.78 -16.61 9.03
N THR A 84 9.86 -17.79 9.63
CA THR A 84 8.70 -18.54 10.11
C THR A 84 7.89 -17.72 11.11
N LEU A 85 8.57 -17.06 12.05
CA LEU A 85 7.93 -16.23 13.06
C LEU A 85 7.32 -14.95 12.47
N CYS A 86 8.00 -14.27 11.53
CA CYS A 86 7.42 -13.14 10.79
C CYS A 86 6.12 -13.53 10.09
N HIS A 87 6.11 -14.68 9.42
CA HIS A 87 4.93 -15.18 8.70
C HIS A 87 3.84 -15.75 9.60
N SER A 88 4.09 -15.95 10.88
CA SER A 88 3.06 -16.45 11.81
C SER A 88 1.89 -15.50 11.97
N THR A 89 2.14 -14.19 11.97
CA THR A 89 1.11 -13.15 12.11
C THR A 89 0.95 -12.29 10.86
N ASN A 90 2.01 -12.11 10.06
CA ASN A 90 2.02 -11.27 8.86
C ASN A 90 2.13 -12.14 7.59
N PRO A 91 1.07 -12.28 6.78
CA PRO A 91 1.14 -13.00 5.50
C PRO A 91 2.09 -12.40 4.44
N LEU A 92 2.38 -11.09 4.51
CA LEU A 92 3.19 -10.36 3.51
C LEU A 92 4.32 -9.53 4.15
N PRO A 93 5.22 -10.13 4.95
CA PRO A 93 6.23 -9.36 5.67
C PRO A 93 7.27 -8.72 4.73
N GLU A 94 7.58 -9.32 3.58
CA GLU A 94 8.47 -8.72 2.56
C GLU A 94 7.93 -7.42 1.98
N VAL A 95 6.60 -7.28 1.92
CA VAL A 95 5.93 -6.05 1.49
C VAL A 95 5.90 -5.05 2.65
N CYS A 96 5.46 -5.48 3.84
CA CYS A 96 5.35 -4.61 5.01
C CYS A 96 6.69 -3.98 5.41
N GLY A 97 7.79 -4.75 5.37
CA GLY A 97 9.13 -4.25 5.65
C GLY A 97 9.61 -3.15 4.69
N ARG A 98 8.98 -3.04 3.49
CA ARG A 98 9.28 -2.02 2.48
C ARG A 98 8.38 -0.80 2.52
N VAL A 99 7.04 -1.03 2.54
CA VAL A 99 6.07 0.03 2.25
C VAL A 99 5.33 0.59 3.46
N CYS A 100 5.40 -0.07 4.62
CA CYS A 100 4.78 0.47 5.83
C CYS A 100 5.39 1.84 6.20
N PRO A 101 4.59 2.81 6.65
CA PRO A 101 5.09 4.03 7.28
C PRO A 101 5.58 3.71 8.69
N GLN A 102 6.77 3.10 8.81
CA GLN A 102 7.31 2.60 10.07
C GLN A 102 7.47 3.71 11.12
N ASP A 103 7.74 4.94 10.68
CA ASP A 103 7.80 6.15 11.50
C ASP A 103 6.49 6.48 12.25
N ARG A 104 5.34 6.05 11.72
CA ARG A 104 4.02 6.19 12.35
C ARG A 104 3.52 4.88 13.01
N LEU A 105 4.23 3.79 12.79
CA LEU A 105 3.87 2.45 13.29
C LEU A 105 4.93 1.91 14.26
N CYS A 106 5.57 0.80 13.88
CA CYS A 106 6.45 0.05 14.77
C CYS A 106 7.70 0.84 15.21
N GLU A 107 8.37 1.56 14.30
CA GLU A 107 9.57 2.32 14.62
C GLU A 107 9.25 3.59 15.43
N GLY A 108 8.18 4.34 15.07
CA GLY A 108 7.71 5.50 15.84
C GLY A 108 7.08 5.16 17.19
N SER A 109 6.86 3.87 17.48
CA SER A 109 6.44 3.40 18.82
C SER A 109 7.51 2.57 19.51
N CYS A 110 8.74 2.58 18.99
CA CYS A 110 9.86 1.91 19.63
C CYS A 110 10.27 2.65 20.91
N THR A 111 10.51 1.93 22.00
CA THR A 111 11.00 2.50 23.26
C THR A 111 12.31 3.28 23.08
N LEU A 112 13.05 3.01 22.00
CA LEU A 112 14.29 3.72 21.66
C LEU A 112 14.09 4.90 20.70
N GLU A 113 12.88 5.41 20.50
CA GLU A 113 12.63 6.48 19.53
C GLU A 113 13.59 7.68 19.72
N GLU A 114 13.73 8.18 20.94
CA GLU A 114 14.61 9.31 21.27
C GLU A 114 16.11 9.00 21.08
N PHE A 115 16.50 7.72 21.12
CA PHE A 115 17.86 7.25 20.87
C PHE A 115 18.05 6.70 19.45
N GLY A 116 17.11 6.98 18.56
CA GLY A 116 16.97 6.36 17.25
C GLY A 116 16.38 4.94 17.38
N ALA A 117 15.14 4.78 16.97
CA ALA A 117 14.42 3.50 16.97
C ALA A 117 15.23 2.36 16.31
N VAL A 118 14.94 1.12 16.63
CA VAL A 118 15.45 -0.03 15.86
C VAL A 118 14.94 0.09 14.42
N THR A 119 15.79 -0.20 13.44
CA THR A 119 15.44 -0.18 12.00
C THR A 119 14.64 -1.44 11.63
N ILE A 120 13.42 -1.49 12.16
CA ILE A 120 12.57 -2.69 12.17
C ILE A 120 12.20 -3.13 10.75
N GLY A 121 11.72 -2.20 9.91
CA GLY A 121 11.29 -2.54 8.56
C GLY A 121 12.43 -3.06 7.68
N ALA A 122 13.61 -2.47 7.76
CA ALA A 122 14.76 -2.94 6.98
C ALA A 122 15.28 -4.30 7.46
N VAL A 123 15.17 -4.61 8.76
CA VAL A 123 15.50 -5.94 9.28
C VAL A 123 14.44 -6.96 8.87
N GLU A 124 13.14 -6.62 8.88
CA GLU A 124 12.06 -7.49 8.35
C GLU A 124 12.30 -7.81 6.87
N LYS A 125 12.61 -6.79 6.04
CA LYS A 125 13.03 -6.97 4.64
C LYS A 125 14.21 -7.94 4.53
N TYR A 126 15.26 -7.75 5.34
CA TYR A 126 16.44 -8.61 5.34
C TYR A 126 16.10 -10.07 5.67
N ILE A 127 15.28 -10.31 6.69
CA ILE A 127 14.85 -11.66 7.10
C ILE A 127 14.22 -12.38 5.91
N VAL A 128 13.18 -11.77 5.33
CA VAL A 128 12.37 -12.46 4.30
C VAL A 128 13.15 -12.63 3.01
N ASP A 129 13.82 -11.60 2.53
CA ASP A 129 14.63 -11.69 1.31
C ASP A 129 15.74 -12.74 1.43
N THR A 130 16.39 -12.83 2.60
CA THR A 130 17.46 -13.80 2.83
C THR A 130 16.93 -15.21 2.97
N ALA A 131 15.83 -15.40 3.69
CA ALA A 131 15.21 -16.71 3.86
C ALA A 131 14.70 -17.28 2.53
N LEU A 132 13.94 -16.49 1.75
CA LEU A 132 13.44 -16.91 0.44
C LEU A 132 14.58 -17.22 -0.54
N ALA A 133 15.64 -16.41 -0.57
CA ALA A 133 16.82 -16.64 -1.40
C ALA A 133 17.60 -17.90 -1.00
N SER A 134 17.58 -18.29 0.28
CA SER A 134 18.19 -19.53 0.77
C SER A 134 17.26 -20.74 0.71
N GLY A 135 16.13 -20.65 0.02
CA GLY A 135 15.22 -21.77 -0.22
C GLY A 135 14.17 -22.00 0.88
N TRP A 136 14.08 -21.14 1.90
CA TRP A 136 13.00 -21.24 2.89
C TRP A 136 11.63 -21.09 2.21
N ARG A 137 10.69 -21.91 2.62
CA ARG A 137 9.27 -21.83 2.23
C ARG A 137 8.41 -22.14 3.45
N PRO A 138 7.14 -21.64 3.51
CA PRO A 138 6.19 -22.06 4.53
C PRO A 138 6.03 -23.57 4.53
N ASP A 139 6.16 -24.19 5.70
CA ASP A 139 5.94 -25.62 5.88
C ASP A 139 4.45 -25.90 6.09
N LEU A 140 3.84 -26.66 5.19
CA LEU A 140 2.46 -27.12 5.26
C LEU A 140 2.37 -28.66 5.36
N GLY A 141 3.49 -29.35 5.62
CA GLY A 141 3.53 -30.82 5.64
C GLY A 141 2.59 -31.47 6.67
N ALA A 142 2.25 -30.75 7.73
CA ALA A 142 1.29 -31.22 8.74
C ALA A 142 -0.16 -30.82 8.46
N VAL A 143 -0.40 -29.97 7.44
CA VAL A 143 -1.73 -29.46 7.12
C VAL A 143 -2.53 -30.52 6.36
N GLN A 144 -3.69 -30.89 6.89
CA GLN A 144 -4.57 -31.85 6.24
C GLN A 144 -5.63 -31.09 5.41
N PRO A 145 -5.86 -31.46 4.14
CA PRO A 145 -6.94 -30.89 3.34
C PRO A 145 -8.31 -31.14 4.00
N THR A 146 -9.10 -30.08 4.12
CA THR A 146 -10.45 -30.16 4.70
C THR A 146 -11.53 -30.60 3.71
N GLY A 147 -11.23 -30.58 2.40
CA GLY A 147 -12.19 -30.77 1.33
C GLY A 147 -12.97 -29.50 0.95
N HIS A 148 -12.87 -28.44 1.74
CA HIS A 148 -13.51 -27.15 1.45
C HIS A 148 -12.71 -26.29 0.47
N SER A 149 -13.44 -25.42 -0.24
CA SER A 149 -12.88 -24.46 -1.18
C SER A 149 -13.47 -23.05 -1.00
N VAL A 150 -12.64 -22.03 -1.20
CA VAL A 150 -13.03 -20.62 -1.08
C VAL A 150 -12.57 -19.85 -2.32
N ALA A 151 -13.49 -19.10 -2.93
CA ALA A 151 -13.14 -18.11 -3.93
C ALA A 151 -12.69 -16.80 -3.25
N VAL A 152 -11.59 -16.24 -3.73
CA VAL A 152 -11.07 -14.95 -3.28
C VAL A 152 -11.13 -13.97 -4.45
N ILE A 153 -11.94 -12.93 -4.35
CA ILE A 153 -12.09 -11.89 -5.38
C ILE A 153 -11.16 -10.72 -5.05
N GLY A 154 -10.16 -10.54 -5.88
CA GLY A 154 -9.09 -9.54 -5.72
C GLY A 154 -7.79 -10.17 -5.21
N ALA A 155 -6.72 -10.08 -6.02
CA ALA A 155 -5.37 -10.52 -5.69
C ALA A 155 -4.52 -9.40 -5.05
N GLY A 156 -5.15 -8.40 -4.42
CA GLY A 156 -4.49 -7.37 -3.62
C GLY A 156 -4.09 -7.87 -2.23
N PRO A 157 -3.52 -7.00 -1.36
CA PRO A 157 -3.01 -7.38 -0.04
C PRO A 157 -3.98 -8.17 0.81
N ALA A 158 -5.27 -7.76 0.86
CA ALA A 158 -6.29 -8.46 1.64
C ALA A 158 -6.58 -9.86 1.10
N GLY A 159 -6.75 -9.98 -0.24
CA GLY A 159 -7.02 -11.28 -0.87
C GLY A 159 -5.84 -12.24 -0.75
N LEU A 160 -4.60 -11.77 -0.96
CA LEU A 160 -3.41 -12.60 -0.81
C LEU A 160 -3.22 -13.06 0.65
N ALA A 161 -3.51 -12.20 1.63
CA ALA A 161 -3.46 -12.55 3.04
C ALA A 161 -4.56 -13.57 3.42
N CYS A 162 -5.76 -13.41 2.86
CA CYS A 162 -6.84 -14.37 3.03
C CYS A 162 -6.44 -15.74 2.45
N ALA A 163 -5.96 -15.78 1.22
CA ALA A 163 -5.54 -17.02 0.55
C ALA A 163 -4.40 -17.75 1.29
N ASP A 164 -3.38 -17.00 1.80
CA ASP A 164 -2.31 -17.59 2.64
C ASP A 164 -2.90 -18.32 3.85
N ARG A 165 -3.84 -17.69 4.57
CA ARG A 165 -4.42 -18.27 5.78
C ARG A 165 -5.37 -19.43 5.51
N LEU A 166 -6.12 -19.38 4.42
CA LEU A 166 -6.96 -20.50 3.99
C LEU A 166 -6.09 -21.73 3.65
N ALA A 167 -5.01 -21.53 2.89
CA ALA A 167 -4.07 -22.60 2.55
C ALA A 167 -3.46 -23.23 3.82
N ARG A 168 -3.06 -22.43 4.81
CA ARG A 168 -2.56 -22.91 6.11
C ARG A 168 -3.61 -23.65 6.94
N ALA A 169 -4.89 -23.41 6.67
CA ALA A 169 -5.99 -24.13 7.32
C ALA A 169 -6.44 -25.36 6.54
N GLY A 170 -5.76 -25.74 5.45
CA GLY A 170 -6.11 -26.89 4.61
C GLY A 170 -7.31 -26.66 3.70
N ILE A 171 -7.71 -25.40 3.48
CA ILE A 171 -8.82 -25.00 2.62
C ILE A 171 -8.25 -24.57 1.27
N ALA A 172 -8.80 -25.12 0.17
CA ALA A 172 -8.41 -24.75 -1.17
C ALA A 172 -8.83 -23.31 -1.48
N ALA A 173 -7.87 -22.46 -1.85
CA ALA A 173 -8.12 -21.06 -2.21
C ALA A 173 -7.92 -20.84 -3.72
N VAL A 174 -8.93 -20.27 -4.38
CA VAL A 174 -8.87 -19.84 -5.78
C VAL A 174 -9.03 -18.34 -5.85
N VAL A 175 -7.99 -17.64 -6.27
CA VAL A 175 -7.93 -16.18 -6.32
C VAL A 175 -8.25 -15.69 -7.73
N TYR A 176 -9.23 -14.83 -7.85
CA TYR A 176 -9.66 -14.20 -9.10
C TYR A 176 -9.26 -12.72 -9.10
N ASP A 177 -8.67 -12.25 -10.18
CA ASP A 177 -8.38 -10.83 -10.35
C ASP A 177 -8.57 -10.41 -11.81
N ARG A 178 -9.06 -9.19 -12.03
CA ARG A 178 -9.20 -8.61 -13.36
C ARG A 178 -7.85 -8.29 -14.02
N TYR A 179 -6.83 -8.02 -13.22
CA TYR A 179 -5.48 -7.79 -13.71
C TYR A 179 -4.78 -9.10 -14.07
N GLU A 180 -3.78 -8.98 -14.94
CA GLU A 180 -2.93 -10.08 -15.41
C GLU A 180 -1.85 -10.52 -14.41
N GLN A 181 -1.65 -9.73 -13.35
CA GLN A 181 -0.68 -9.98 -12.28
C GLN A 181 -1.34 -9.90 -10.91
N ILE A 182 -0.79 -10.63 -9.93
CA ILE A 182 -1.20 -10.50 -8.54
C ILE A 182 -0.64 -9.20 -7.92
N GLY A 183 -1.16 -8.82 -6.76
CA GLY A 183 -0.67 -7.73 -5.95
C GLY A 183 -1.61 -6.52 -5.90
N GLY A 184 -2.55 -6.38 -6.86
CA GLY A 184 -3.39 -5.19 -6.94
C GLY A 184 -2.55 -3.91 -6.95
N LEU A 185 -2.79 -2.97 -6.05
CA LEU A 185 -2.01 -1.73 -5.98
C LEU A 185 -0.55 -1.91 -5.55
N LEU A 186 -0.16 -3.06 -4.98
CA LEU A 186 1.27 -3.37 -4.77
C LEU A 186 2.02 -3.50 -6.10
N GLN A 187 1.36 -4.11 -7.09
CA GLN A 187 1.91 -4.29 -8.43
C GLN A 187 1.77 -3.03 -9.27
N PHE A 188 0.57 -2.44 -9.28
CA PHE A 188 0.21 -1.42 -10.25
C PHE A 188 0.18 0.02 -9.68
N GLY A 189 -0.05 0.21 -8.38
CA GLY A 189 -0.16 1.52 -7.75
C GLY A 189 1.13 2.03 -7.11
N ILE A 190 1.82 1.18 -6.35
CA ILE A 190 3.08 1.56 -5.67
C ILE A 190 4.23 1.54 -6.67
N PRO A 191 5.01 2.62 -6.83
CA PRO A 191 6.14 2.65 -7.75
C PRO A 191 7.25 1.65 -7.41
N SER A 192 7.98 1.17 -8.43
CA SER A 192 9.05 0.17 -8.27
C SER A 192 10.19 0.66 -7.37
N PHE A 193 10.47 1.96 -7.32
CA PHE A 193 11.46 2.53 -6.42
C PHE A 193 11.11 2.42 -4.92
N LYS A 194 9.86 2.04 -4.58
CA LYS A 194 9.42 1.70 -3.21
C LYS A 194 9.24 0.20 -3.01
N LEU A 195 8.79 -0.49 -4.05
CA LEU A 195 8.50 -1.93 -4.01
C LEU A 195 8.83 -2.55 -5.36
N ASP A 196 9.95 -3.25 -5.42
CA ASP A 196 10.37 -4.01 -6.60
C ASP A 196 9.32 -5.09 -6.93
N LYS A 197 8.93 -5.19 -8.20
CA LYS A 197 7.88 -6.12 -8.64
C LYS A 197 8.28 -7.59 -8.55
N ASP A 198 9.57 -7.88 -8.56
CA ASP A 198 10.08 -9.23 -8.28
C ASP A 198 9.71 -9.75 -6.89
N VAL A 199 9.47 -8.85 -5.93
CA VAL A 199 8.95 -9.21 -4.60
C VAL A 199 7.56 -9.83 -4.72
N ILE A 200 6.70 -9.26 -5.57
CA ILE A 200 5.33 -9.75 -5.81
C ILE A 200 5.37 -11.06 -6.62
N HIS A 201 6.24 -11.17 -7.61
CA HIS A 201 6.43 -12.39 -8.38
C HIS A 201 6.87 -13.56 -7.47
N ARG A 202 7.85 -13.34 -6.58
CA ARG A 202 8.28 -14.33 -5.59
C ARG A 202 7.16 -14.71 -4.61
N ARG A 203 6.32 -13.76 -4.20
CA ARG A 203 5.15 -14.06 -3.36
C ARG A 203 4.15 -14.95 -4.10
N ARG A 204 3.93 -14.74 -5.40
CA ARG A 204 3.11 -15.62 -6.23
C ARG A 204 3.63 -17.05 -6.19
N GLU A 205 4.92 -17.24 -6.45
CA GLU A 205 5.56 -18.58 -6.40
C GLU A 205 5.36 -19.25 -5.03
N VAL A 206 5.51 -18.49 -3.94
CA VAL A 206 5.28 -19.02 -2.57
C VAL A 206 3.85 -19.48 -2.40
N LEU A 207 2.86 -18.68 -2.80
CA LEU A 207 1.44 -19.02 -2.64
C LEU A 207 1.03 -20.18 -3.56
N GLU A 208 1.51 -20.22 -4.80
CA GLU A 208 1.31 -21.38 -5.70
C GLU A 208 1.92 -22.66 -5.11
N GLY A 209 3.11 -22.57 -4.51
CA GLY A 209 3.74 -23.67 -3.77
C GLY A 209 2.96 -24.11 -2.53
N MET A 210 2.12 -23.24 -1.96
CA MET A 210 1.18 -23.56 -0.87
C MET A 210 -0.15 -24.15 -1.38
N GLY A 211 -0.34 -24.29 -2.70
CA GLY A 211 -1.56 -24.82 -3.31
C GLY A 211 -2.62 -23.75 -3.67
N VAL A 212 -2.33 -22.46 -3.51
CA VAL A 212 -3.23 -21.40 -3.96
C VAL A 212 -3.29 -21.36 -5.48
N GLN A 213 -4.48 -21.30 -6.05
CA GLN A 213 -4.69 -21.17 -7.47
C GLN A 213 -5.03 -19.73 -7.85
N PHE A 214 -4.53 -19.26 -9.00
CA PHE A 214 -4.81 -17.93 -9.53
C PHE A 214 -5.58 -18.02 -10.86
N ARG A 215 -6.63 -17.22 -11.01
CA ARG A 215 -7.42 -16.97 -12.20
C ARG A 215 -7.34 -15.48 -12.52
N LEU A 216 -6.27 -15.09 -13.21
CA LEU A 216 -5.96 -13.69 -13.55
C LEU A 216 -6.56 -13.32 -14.90
N GLY A 217 -6.79 -12.02 -15.13
CA GLY A 217 -7.49 -11.51 -16.30
C GLY A 217 -8.99 -11.85 -16.30
N VAL A 218 -9.56 -12.15 -15.13
CA VAL A 218 -10.97 -12.55 -14.96
C VAL A 218 -11.70 -11.52 -14.10
N GLU A 219 -12.65 -10.83 -14.67
CA GLU A 219 -13.47 -9.83 -13.98
C GLU A 219 -14.79 -10.43 -13.49
N ILE A 220 -14.98 -10.41 -12.17
CA ILE A 220 -16.23 -10.90 -11.56
C ILE A 220 -17.37 -9.92 -11.85
N GLY A 221 -18.50 -10.47 -12.24
CA GLY A 221 -19.68 -9.73 -12.71
C GLY A 221 -19.72 -9.55 -14.24
N ARG A 222 -18.58 -9.77 -14.94
CA ARG A 222 -18.51 -9.76 -16.40
C ARG A 222 -18.21 -11.16 -16.96
N ASP A 223 -17.10 -11.75 -16.55
CA ASP A 223 -16.60 -13.03 -17.10
C ASP A 223 -17.10 -14.22 -16.27
N VAL A 224 -17.24 -14.04 -14.96
CA VAL A 224 -17.75 -15.02 -13.99
C VAL A 224 -18.71 -14.31 -13.05
N SER A 225 -19.89 -14.86 -12.82
CA SER A 225 -20.84 -14.30 -11.87
C SER A 225 -20.55 -14.75 -10.43
N VAL A 226 -20.99 -13.95 -9.45
CA VAL A 226 -20.91 -14.34 -8.03
C VAL A 226 -21.69 -15.62 -7.75
N GLN A 227 -22.83 -15.82 -8.43
CA GLN A 227 -23.61 -17.04 -8.27
C GLN A 227 -22.81 -18.28 -8.69
N GLN A 228 -22.07 -18.22 -9.81
CA GLN A 228 -21.19 -19.32 -10.22
C GLN A 228 -20.09 -19.61 -9.18
N LEU A 229 -19.56 -18.57 -8.53
CA LEU A 229 -18.60 -18.77 -7.44
C LEU A 229 -19.24 -19.41 -6.22
N LEU A 230 -20.46 -18.99 -5.84
CA LEU A 230 -21.22 -19.56 -4.73
C LEU A 230 -21.67 -21.01 -5.00
N ASP A 231 -21.87 -21.40 -6.26
CA ASP A 231 -22.23 -22.77 -6.66
C ASP A 231 -21.01 -23.72 -6.65
N SER A 232 -19.81 -23.17 -6.85
CA SER A 232 -18.57 -23.95 -6.97
C SER A 232 -17.64 -23.89 -5.75
N HIS A 233 -17.92 -23.01 -4.79
CA HIS A 233 -17.12 -22.82 -3.57
C HIS A 233 -17.99 -22.72 -2.33
N ASP A 234 -17.48 -23.12 -1.18
CA ASP A 234 -18.21 -23.12 0.09
C ASP A 234 -18.40 -21.69 0.65
N ALA A 235 -17.46 -20.78 0.37
CA ALA A 235 -17.54 -19.37 0.71
C ALA A 235 -16.79 -18.51 -0.30
N VAL A 236 -17.05 -17.20 -0.27
CA VAL A 236 -16.37 -16.20 -1.11
C VAL A 236 -15.86 -15.05 -0.26
N PHE A 237 -14.61 -14.66 -0.44
CA PHE A 237 -14.04 -13.45 0.13
C PHE A 237 -13.93 -12.35 -0.94
N VAL A 238 -14.32 -11.13 -0.60
CA VAL A 238 -14.29 -9.94 -1.47
C VAL A 238 -13.25 -8.95 -0.95
N GLY A 239 -12.17 -8.79 -1.69
CA GLY A 239 -11.07 -7.85 -1.41
C GLY A 239 -10.77 -6.95 -2.61
N THR A 240 -11.81 -6.33 -3.17
CA THR A 240 -11.75 -5.54 -4.42
C THR A 240 -11.05 -4.18 -4.29
N GLY A 241 -10.70 -3.76 -3.06
CA GLY A 241 -9.96 -2.53 -2.82
C GLY A 241 -10.79 -1.24 -2.99
N ALA A 242 -10.10 -0.12 -3.23
CA ALA A 242 -10.67 1.21 -3.44
C ALA A 242 -10.00 1.85 -4.66
N TYR A 243 -10.73 2.06 -5.75
CA TYR A 243 -10.21 2.53 -7.03
C TYR A 243 -10.87 3.82 -7.54
N ARG A 244 -12.05 4.18 -7.00
CA ARG A 244 -12.70 5.42 -7.41
C ARG A 244 -11.96 6.62 -6.83
N TYR A 245 -11.33 7.43 -7.67
CA TYR A 245 -10.67 8.65 -7.23
C TYR A 245 -11.67 9.66 -6.68
N THR A 246 -11.21 10.45 -5.72
CA THR A 246 -12.00 11.56 -5.18
C THR A 246 -11.89 12.74 -6.13
N ASP A 247 -13.01 13.08 -6.71
CA ASP A 247 -13.19 14.30 -7.48
C ASP A 247 -12.96 15.51 -6.55
N GLY A 248 -12.15 16.45 -7.00
CA GLY A 248 -11.88 17.70 -6.27
C GLY A 248 -12.96 18.75 -6.44
N GLY A 249 -13.91 18.55 -7.35
CA GLY A 249 -14.91 19.55 -7.73
C GLY A 249 -14.27 20.83 -8.28
N LEU A 250 -13.07 20.72 -8.86
CA LEU A 250 -12.35 21.87 -9.40
C LEU A 250 -12.81 22.15 -10.83
N ASP A 251 -13.11 23.39 -11.13
CA ASP A 251 -13.29 23.82 -12.52
C ASP A 251 -12.01 23.52 -13.31
N GLY A 252 -12.14 23.00 -14.53
CA GLY A 252 -11.02 22.67 -15.41
C GLY A 252 -10.37 21.31 -15.15
N GLN A 253 -10.92 20.44 -14.31
CA GLN A 253 -10.34 19.10 -14.05
C GLN A 253 -10.38 18.18 -15.27
N ASP A 254 -11.21 18.47 -16.27
CA ASP A 254 -11.32 17.68 -17.51
C ASP A 254 -10.39 18.19 -18.64
N LEU A 255 -9.56 19.20 -18.37
CA LEU A 255 -8.60 19.75 -19.32
C LEU A 255 -7.52 18.74 -19.69
N LYS A 256 -7.01 18.86 -20.91
CA LYS A 256 -5.84 18.08 -21.35
C LYS A 256 -4.63 18.38 -20.47
N GLY A 257 -3.97 17.34 -19.98
CA GLY A 257 -2.85 17.45 -19.04
C GLY A 257 -3.27 17.38 -17.57
N VAL A 258 -4.57 17.26 -17.25
CA VAL A 258 -5.04 16.97 -15.90
C VAL A 258 -5.23 15.47 -15.76
N LEU A 259 -4.60 14.87 -14.73
CA LEU A 259 -4.55 13.42 -14.53
C LEU A 259 -5.03 13.06 -13.13
N PRO A 260 -5.88 12.04 -12.97
CA PRO A 260 -6.12 11.43 -11.67
C PRO A 260 -4.88 10.64 -11.23
N ALA A 261 -4.49 10.72 -9.96
CA ALA A 261 -3.26 10.13 -9.43
C ALA A 261 -3.17 8.61 -9.61
N LEU A 262 -4.25 7.87 -9.33
CA LEU A 262 -4.20 6.42 -9.39
C LEU A 262 -4.06 5.92 -10.84
N PRO A 263 -4.86 6.36 -11.82
CA PRO A 263 -4.64 6.04 -13.21
C PRO A 263 -3.24 6.40 -13.72
N PHE A 264 -2.69 7.55 -13.29
CA PHE A 264 -1.30 7.93 -13.59
C PHE A 264 -0.31 6.88 -13.07
N LEU A 265 -0.41 6.47 -11.79
CA LEU A 265 0.50 5.51 -11.17
C LEU A 265 0.35 4.11 -11.77
N VAL A 266 -0.89 3.66 -12.01
CA VAL A 266 -1.18 2.35 -12.61
C VAL A 266 -0.57 2.26 -14.00
N GLN A 267 -0.81 3.26 -14.84
CA GLN A 267 -0.29 3.25 -16.19
C GLN A 267 1.24 3.38 -16.21
N ASN A 268 1.82 4.25 -15.37
CA ASN A 268 3.27 4.35 -15.23
C ASN A 268 3.89 3.02 -14.78
N SER A 269 3.33 2.34 -13.80
CA SER A 269 3.82 1.04 -13.34
C SER A 269 3.77 -0.04 -14.44
N ARG A 270 2.76 -0.01 -15.30
CA ARG A 270 2.65 -0.92 -16.46
C ARG A 270 3.72 -0.64 -17.52
N ILE A 271 4.02 0.62 -17.77
CA ILE A 271 5.08 1.02 -18.70
C ILE A 271 6.45 0.59 -18.15
N VAL A 272 6.77 0.96 -16.92
CA VAL A 272 8.05 0.66 -16.26
C VAL A 272 8.25 -0.84 -16.08
N GLY A 273 7.19 -1.57 -15.73
CA GLY A 273 7.21 -3.04 -15.57
C GLY A 273 7.22 -3.82 -16.88
N GLY A 274 7.18 -3.16 -18.04
CA GLY A 274 7.20 -3.80 -19.35
C GLY A 274 5.90 -4.52 -19.75
N ASN A 275 4.86 -4.47 -18.91
CA ASN A 275 3.55 -5.08 -19.22
C ASN A 275 2.80 -4.36 -20.33
N ASP A 276 3.02 -3.06 -20.48
CA ASP A 276 2.56 -2.26 -21.61
C ASP A 276 3.56 -1.15 -21.96
N PRO A 277 4.64 -1.46 -22.68
CA PRO A 277 5.68 -0.47 -23.03
C PRO A 277 5.16 0.71 -23.86
N LYS A 278 3.99 0.57 -24.49
CA LYS A 278 3.36 1.64 -25.31
C LYS A 278 2.38 2.50 -24.51
N GLY A 279 2.12 2.16 -23.25
CA GLY A 279 1.28 2.94 -22.35
C GLY A 279 -0.17 3.10 -22.82
N ARG A 280 -0.75 2.08 -23.48
CA ARG A 280 -2.11 2.15 -24.01
C ARG A 280 -3.13 1.89 -22.92
N PRO A 281 -4.18 2.72 -22.80
CA PRO A 281 -5.31 2.42 -21.94
C PRO A 281 -5.95 1.08 -22.30
N ILE A 282 -6.45 0.36 -21.31
CA ILE A 282 -7.26 -0.84 -21.50
C ILE A 282 -8.72 -0.41 -21.63
N ALA A 283 -9.36 -0.77 -22.75
CA ALA A 283 -10.76 -0.44 -22.96
C ALA A 283 -11.65 -0.98 -21.83
N GLY A 284 -12.48 -0.10 -21.27
CA GLY A 284 -13.36 -0.41 -20.15
C GLY A 284 -12.70 -0.39 -18.75
N TRP A 285 -11.43 0.00 -18.65
CA TRP A 285 -10.74 0.18 -17.37
C TRP A 285 -10.50 1.66 -17.08
N GLU A 286 -11.28 2.24 -16.18
CA GLU A 286 -11.19 3.65 -15.78
C GLU A 286 -9.87 3.99 -15.08
N ASP A 287 -9.16 3.01 -14.55
CA ASP A 287 -7.87 3.14 -13.89
C ASP A 287 -6.67 3.04 -14.85
N THR A 288 -6.89 3.06 -16.17
CA THR A 288 -5.84 3.17 -17.16
C THR A 288 -6.08 4.37 -18.10
N ILE A 289 -5.05 5.16 -18.31
CA ILE A 289 -5.08 6.38 -19.13
C ILE A 289 -3.85 6.45 -20.05
N ALA A 290 -3.95 7.22 -21.13
CA ALA A 290 -2.75 7.59 -21.89
C ALA A 290 -1.93 8.59 -21.06
N LEU A 291 -0.65 8.29 -20.81
CA LEU A 291 0.23 9.25 -20.13
C LEU A 291 0.80 10.24 -21.14
N PRO A 292 0.76 11.56 -20.82
CA PRO A 292 1.50 12.55 -21.59
C PRO A 292 3.01 12.38 -21.32
N ASP A 293 3.83 12.85 -22.27
CA ASP A 293 5.27 13.00 -22.03
C ASP A 293 5.50 14.09 -20.98
N LEU A 294 6.14 13.73 -19.87
CA LEU A 294 6.48 14.66 -18.78
C LEU A 294 7.86 15.29 -18.94
N ASN A 295 8.66 14.84 -19.90
CA ASN A 295 10.02 15.35 -20.08
C ASN A 295 10.03 16.86 -20.35
N GLY A 296 10.77 17.60 -19.52
CA GLY A 296 10.87 19.05 -19.60
C GLY A 296 9.64 19.83 -19.12
N LYS A 297 8.58 19.16 -18.62
CA LYS A 297 7.32 19.78 -18.20
C LYS A 297 7.34 20.28 -16.76
N ARG A 298 6.48 21.28 -16.47
CA ARG A 298 6.15 21.71 -15.12
C ARG A 298 4.97 20.89 -14.62
N VAL A 299 5.20 20.09 -13.59
CA VAL A 299 4.17 19.22 -13.02
C VAL A 299 3.76 19.74 -11.65
N VAL A 300 2.45 19.89 -11.43
CA VAL A 300 1.86 20.22 -10.14
C VAL A 300 1.06 19.03 -9.65
N VAL A 301 1.37 18.55 -8.45
CA VAL A 301 0.60 17.49 -7.77
C VAL A 301 -0.22 18.14 -6.64
N LEU A 302 -1.52 17.95 -6.69
CA LEU A 302 -2.46 18.47 -5.70
C LEU A 302 -2.76 17.39 -4.66
N GLY A 303 -2.24 17.56 -3.45
CA GLY A 303 -2.45 16.61 -2.35
C GLY A 303 -1.16 16.16 -1.67
N GLY A 304 -1.22 15.95 -0.35
CA GLY A 304 -0.05 15.69 0.51
C GLY A 304 -0.02 14.29 1.13
N GLY A 305 -0.75 13.31 0.59
CA GLY A 305 -0.72 11.91 1.04
C GLY A 305 0.40 11.10 0.41
N ASP A 306 0.56 9.84 0.84
CA ASP A 306 1.57 8.92 0.29
C ASP A 306 1.43 8.75 -1.24
N THR A 307 0.18 8.74 -1.76
CA THR A 307 -0.07 8.74 -3.21
C THR A 307 0.48 9.99 -3.89
N GLY A 308 0.34 11.17 -3.27
CA GLY A 308 0.94 12.41 -3.78
C GLY A 308 2.47 12.29 -3.84
N MET A 309 3.09 11.70 -2.81
CA MET A 309 4.55 11.44 -2.79
C MET A 309 4.96 10.48 -3.90
N ASP A 310 4.19 9.44 -4.16
CA ASP A 310 4.43 8.53 -5.27
C ASP A 310 4.33 9.23 -6.63
N CYS A 311 3.35 10.13 -6.80
CA CYS A 311 3.19 10.93 -8.03
C CYS A 311 4.34 11.91 -8.25
N VAL A 312 4.73 12.72 -7.25
CA VAL A 312 5.81 13.71 -7.44
C VAL A 312 7.14 13.03 -7.75
N ARG A 313 7.45 11.92 -7.07
CA ARG A 313 8.70 11.17 -7.28
C ARG A 313 8.70 10.43 -8.61
N SER A 314 7.55 9.95 -9.08
CA SER A 314 7.39 9.38 -10.42
C SER A 314 7.57 10.44 -11.50
N ALA A 315 6.97 11.63 -11.32
CA ALA A 315 7.12 12.74 -12.27
C ALA A 315 8.59 13.19 -12.43
N VAL A 316 9.37 13.23 -11.32
CA VAL A 316 10.82 13.49 -11.37
C VAL A 316 11.53 12.45 -12.26
N ARG A 317 11.25 11.16 -12.05
CA ARG A 317 11.86 10.06 -12.84
C ARG A 317 11.45 10.05 -14.31
N LEU A 318 10.29 10.60 -14.62
CA LEU A 318 9.81 10.79 -15.99
C LEU A 318 10.38 12.05 -16.67
N GLY A 319 11.34 12.74 -16.02
CA GLY A 319 12.09 13.85 -16.61
C GLY A 319 11.40 15.21 -16.51
N ALA A 320 10.41 15.38 -15.64
CA ALA A 320 9.79 16.68 -15.43
C ALA A 320 10.83 17.72 -14.98
N ALA A 321 10.84 18.89 -15.64
CA ALA A 321 11.81 19.96 -15.35
C ALA A 321 11.56 20.63 -13.99
N LYS A 322 10.30 20.64 -13.55
CA LYS A 322 9.90 21.19 -12.26
C LYS A 322 8.72 20.40 -11.70
N VAL A 323 8.86 19.89 -10.49
CA VAL A 323 7.76 19.20 -9.78
C VAL A 323 7.41 19.96 -8.52
N THR A 324 6.13 20.29 -8.37
CA THR A 324 5.62 21.01 -7.20
C THR A 324 4.48 20.21 -6.55
N CYS A 325 4.59 19.95 -5.26
CA CYS A 325 3.50 19.42 -4.43
C CYS A 325 2.78 20.59 -3.76
N ALA A 326 1.52 20.82 -4.07
CA ALA A 326 0.68 21.82 -3.41
C ALA A 326 -0.24 21.15 -2.39
N TYR A 327 -0.15 21.60 -1.14
CA TYR A 327 -0.91 21.04 -0.03
C TYR A 327 -1.62 22.13 0.79
N ARG A 328 -2.92 21.90 1.06
CA ARG A 328 -3.79 22.92 1.67
C ARG A 328 -3.55 23.19 3.16
N ARG A 329 -2.76 22.38 3.86
CA ARG A 329 -2.37 22.60 5.27
C ARG A 329 -0.85 22.77 5.36
N ASP A 330 -0.35 22.93 6.57
CA ASP A 330 1.07 22.98 6.83
C ASP A 330 1.75 21.60 6.75
N GLU A 331 3.05 21.58 6.89
CA GLU A 331 3.87 20.35 6.85
C GLU A 331 3.55 19.39 8.00
N ALA A 332 3.33 19.92 9.21
CA ALA A 332 3.06 19.10 10.39
C ALA A 332 1.74 18.30 10.27
N ASN A 333 0.80 18.84 9.49
CA ASN A 333 -0.49 18.20 9.20
C ASN A 333 -0.50 17.38 7.90
N MET A 334 0.67 17.18 7.27
CA MET A 334 0.77 16.41 6.05
C MET A 334 0.55 14.90 6.31
N PRO A 335 -0.38 14.21 5.60
CA PRO A 335 -0.66 12.80 5.88
C PRO A 335 0.38 11.84 5.28
N GLY A 336 1.24 12.30 4.38
CA GLY A 336 2.32 11.51 3.81
C GLY A 336 3.39 11.16 4.86
N SER A 337 4.04 10.00 4.69
CA SER A 337 5.15 9.59 5.55
C SER A 337 6.28 10.62 5.52
N ALA A 338 6.79 11.01 6.69
CA ALA A 338 7.88 11.97 6.80
C ALA A 338 9.13 11.53 6.00
N ARG A 339 9.38 10.22 5.96
CA ARG A 339 10.45 9.63 5.16
C ARG A 339 10.24 9.85 3.66
N GLU A 340 9.02 9.69 3.15
CA GLU A 340 8.73 9.89 1.73
C GLU A 340 8.77 11.37 1.34
N VAL A 341 8.35 12.25 2.23
CA VAL A 341 8.50 13.72 2.05
C VAL A 341 9.98 14.11 1.99
N ALA A 342 10.81 13.57 2.88
CA ALA A 342 12.26 13.82 2.86
C ALA A 342 12.90 13.30 1.57
N ASN A 343 12.57 12.08 1.11
CA ASN A 343 13.05 11.53 -0.14
C ASN A 343 12.65 12.40 -1.35
N ALA A 344 11.40 12.88 -1.39
CA ALA A 344 10.92 13.77 -2.45
C ALA A 344 11.66 15.11 -2.48
N ARG A 345 11.97 15.70 -1.31
CA ARG A 345 12.79 16.91 -1.22
C ARG A 345 14.22 16.71 -1.73
N GLU A 346 14.86 15.60 -1.34
CA GLU A 346 16.17 15.25 -1.87
C GLU A 346 16.16 15.11 -3.40
N GLU A 347 15.07 14.61 -3.98
CA GLU A 347 14.86 14.46 -5.42
C GLU A 347 14.46 15.78 -6.12
N GLY A 348 14.46 16.92 -5.41
CA GLY A 348 14.26 18.27 -5.97
C GLY A 348 12.78 18.70 -6.05
N VAL A 349 11.85 17.97 -5.43
CA VAL A 349 10.44 18.35 -5.37
C VAL A 349 10.27 19.61 -4.51
N ARG A 350 9.58 20.62 -5.07
CA ARG A 350 9.18 21.82 -4.34
C ARG A 350 7.87 21.57 -3.60
N PHE A 351 7.84 21.85 -2.30
CA PHE A 351 6.60 21.81 -1.49
C PHE A 351 6.05 23.21 -1.29
N LEU A 352 4.77 23.38 -1.57
CA LEU A 352 3.97 24.58 -1.29
C LEU A 352 2.88 24.21 -0.28
N PHE A 353 3.15 24.49 0.97
CA PHE A 353 2.18 24.31 2.06
C PHE A 353 1.22 25.48 2.12
N ASN A 354 0.09 25.28 2.79
CA ASN A 354 -0.97 26.28 2.95
C ASN A 354 -1.42 26.85 1.59
N ARG A 355 -1.60 25.95 0.60
CA ARG A 355 -2.09 26.29 -0.74
C ARG A 355 -3.24 25.37 -1.10
N GLN A 356 -4.45 25.93 -1.15
CA GLN A 356 -5.65 25.24 -1.58
C GLN A 356 -5.94 25.57 -3.03
N PRO A 357 -6.13 24.57 -3.93
CA PRO A 357 -6.55 24.81 -5.29
C PRO A 357 -7.99 25.32 -5.32
N LEU A 358 -8.28 26.25 -6.22
CA LEU A 358 -9.60 26.80 -6.51
C LEU A 358 -10.11 26.37 -7.89
N SER A 359 -9.28 26.48 -8.92
CA SER A 359 -9.58 26.14 -10.32
C SER A 359 -8.32 25.71 -11.05
N ILE A 360 -8.50 25.00 -12.15
CA ILE A 360 -7.43 24.63 -13.10
C ILE A 360 -7.66 25.48 -14.35
N GLU A 361 -6.62 26.20 -14.77
CA GLU A 361 -6.72 27.22 -15.81
C GLU A 361 -6.43 26.64 -17.20
N ALA A 362 -7.31 26.97 -18.15
CA ALA A 362 -7.20 26.57 -19.54
C ALA A 362 -6.39 27.56 -20.35
N GLY A 363 -5.49 27.05 -21.19
CA GLY A 363 -4.88 27.78 -22.28
C GLY A 363 -5.62 27.58 -23.61
N ALA A 364 -4.91 27.76 -24.72
CA ALA A 364 -5.42 27.40 -26.03
C ALA A 364 -5.63 25.88 -26.14
N ASP A 365 -6.59 25.46 -26.96
CA ASP A 365 -6.88 24.04 -27.26
C ASP A 365 -7.24 23.16 -26.06
N ASP A 366 -7.80 23.75 -24.99
CA ASP A 366 -8.19 23.10 -23.72
C ASP A 366 -6.99 22.41 -22.99
N GLU A 367 -5.78 22.90 -23.19
CA GLU A 367 -4.61 22.47 -22.45
C GLU A 367 -4.50 23.20 -21.10
N VAL A 368 -4.03 22.50 -20.06
CA VAL A 368 -3.77 23.13 -18.76
C VAL A 368 -2.56 24.05 -18.83
N ILE A 369 -2.68 25.25 -18.25
CA ILE A 369 -1.57 26.21 -18.10
C ILE A 369 -1.18 26.47 -16.65
N GLY A 370 -2.01 26.06 -15.68
CA GLY A 370 -1.73 26.24 -14.28
C GLY A 370 -2.92 25.92 -13.40
N VAL A 371 -2.73 26.17 -12.11
CA VAL A 371 -3.73 26.04 -11.07
C VAL A 371 -3.82 27.34 -10.30
N THR A 372 -5.00 27.93 -10.23
CA THR A 372 -5.27 29.05 -9.31
C THR A 372 -5.37 28.48 -7.89
N VAL A 373 -4.49 28.95 -7.02
CA VAL A 373 -4.42 28.55 -5.62
C VAL A 373 -4.62 29.75 -4.71
N VAL A 374 -5.21 29.52 -3.53
CA VAL A 374 -5.37 30.50 -2.46
C VAL A 374 -4.53 30.11 -1.26
N GLU A 375 -3.96 31.09 -0.56
CA GLU A 375 -3.32 30.84 0.73
C GLU A 375 -4.33 30.39 1.79
N THR A 376 -3.89 29.54 2.69
CA THR A 376 -4.73 29.06 3.79
C THR A 376 -4.03 29.25 5.13
N ARG A 377 -4.82 29.31 6.18
CA ARG A 377 -4.39 29.18 7.57
C ARG A 377 -5.12 28.00 8.21
N LEU A 378 -4.54 27.44 9.27
CA LEU A 378 -5.22 26.41 10.06
C LEU A 378 -6.37 27.06 10.85
N GLY A 379 -7.54 26.44 10.77
CA GLY A 379 -8.70 26.78 11.60
C GLY A 379 -8.60 26.14 12.99
N GLU A 380 -9.66 26.33 13.79
CA GLU A 380 -9.78 25.67 15.09
C GLU A 380 -9.87 24.13 14.91
N PRO A 381 -9.31 23.36 15.86
CA PRO A 381 -9.44 21.90 15.84
C PRO A 381 -10.91 21.46 15.94
N ASP A 382 -11.28 20.46 15.14
CA ASP A 382 -12.58 19.78 15.29
C ASP A 382 -12.58 18.82 16.51
N ALA A 383 -13.70 18.14 16.76
CA ALA A 383 -13.86 17.19 17.86
C ALA A 383 -12.83 16.05 17.88
N ASN A 384 -12.16 15.80 16.76
CA ASN A 384 -11.10 14.81 16.61
C ASN A 384 -9.70 15.42 16.65
N GLY A 385 -9.59 16.72 16.96
CA GLY A 385 -8.33 17.47 16.97
C GLY A 385 -7.81 17.85 15.58
N ARG A 386 -8.59 17.64 14.51
CA ARG A 386 -8.18 17.95 13.14
C ARG A 386 -8.47 19.42 12.83
N GLN A 387 -7.46 20.14 12.37
CA GLN A 387 -7.59 21.52 11.91
C GLN A 387 -7.87 21.55 10.39
N ASN A 388 -8.93 22.24 10.00
CA ASN A 388 -9.27 22.45 8.60
C ASN A 388 -8.46 23.63 8.03
N ALA A 389 -8.20 23.59 6.73
CA ALA A 389 -7.65 24.73 6.00
C ALA A 389 -8.73 25.78 5.80
N VAL A 390 -8.44 27.04 6.16
CA VAL A 390 -9.32 28.20 5.98
C VAL A 390 -8.69 29.14 4.97
N PRO A 391 -9.31 29.41 3.82
CA PRO A 391 -8.77 30.29 2.79
C PRO A 391 -8.58 31.71 3.31
N ILE A 392 -7.58 32.41 2.79
CA ILE A 392 -7.30 33.84 3.03
C ILE A 392 -7.71 34.58 1.76
N GLU A 393 -8.79 35.33 1.84
CA GLU A 393 -9.32 36.14 0.72
C GLU A 393 -8.28 37.12 0.17
N GLY A 394 -8.21 37.25 -1.16
CA GLY A 394 -7.31 38.17 -1.85
C GLY A 394 -5.87 37.69 -1.95
N SER A 395 -5.61 36.40 -1.62
CA SER A 395 -4.29 35.79 -1.72
C SER A 395 -4.17 34.83 -2.93
N GLU A 396 -5.11 34.92 -3.85
CA GLU A 396 -5.14 34.07 -5.05
C GLU A 396 -3.90 34.30 -5.91
N SER A 397 -3.35 33.21 -6.44
CA SER A 397 -2.19 33.26 -7.33
C SER A 397 -2.19 32.07 -8.31
N LEU A 398 -1.63 32.29 -9.50
CA LEU A 398 -1.49 31.26 -10.50
C LEU A 398 -0.19 30.47 -10.23
N LEU A 399 -0.34 29.17 -10.06
CA LEU A 399 0.75 28.21 -10.05
C LEU A 399 0.85 27.58 -11.44
N GLU A 400 1.78 28.04 -12.24
CA GLU A 400 1.98 27.57 -13.62
C GLU A 400 2.27 26.07 -13.68
N ALA A 401 1.60 25.35 -14.57
CA ALA A 401 1.75 23.93 -14.81
C ALA A 401 1.43 23.55 -16.26
N ASP A 402 2.15 22.60 -16.80
CA ASP A 402 1.87 21.96 -18.08
C ASP A 402 1.16 20.61 -17.88
N VAL A 403 1.22 20.08 -16.64
CA VAL A 403 0.51 18.88 -16.20
C VAL A 403 0.10 19.04 -14.73
N VAL A 404 -1.12 18.66 -14.42
CA VAL A 404 -1.67 18.65 -13.05
C VAL A 404 -2.07 17.22 -12.67
N ILE A 405 -1.64 16.74 -11.51
CA ILE A 405 -2.03 15.43 -10.98
C ILE A 405 -2.86 15.61 -9.72
N ILE A 406 -4.11 15.14 -9.74
CA ILE A 406 -5.05 15.25 -8.62
C ILE A 406 -4.92 14.03 -7.70
N ALA A 407 -4.42 14.25 -6.47
CA ALA A 407 -4.13 13.20 -5.49
C ALA A 407 -4.95 13.40 -4.18
N PHE A 408 -6.27 13.55 -4.29
CA PHE A 408 -7.17 13.79 -3.15
C PHE A 408 -7.66 12.54 -2.43
N GLY A 409 -7.17 11.36 -2.87
CA GLY A 409 -7.50 10.07 -2.28
C GLY A 409 -8.48 9.26 -3.10
N PHE A 410 -8.86 8.11 -2.54
CA PHE A 410 -9.70 7.12 -3.21
C PHE A 410 -10.80 6.64 -2.29
N SER A 411 -11.88 6.16 -2.88
CA SER A 411 -12.98 5.50 -2.18
C SER A 411 -13.31 4.16 -2.86
N PRO A 412 -13.83 3.19 -2.09
CA PRO A 412 -14.38 1.98 -2.68
C PRO A 412 -15.69 2.27 -3.41
N THR A 413 -16.11 1.32 -4.21
CA THR A 413 -17.43 1.29 -4.83
C THR A 413 -18.06 -0.04 -4.51
N LEU A 414 -19.32 -0.06 -4.05
CA LEU A 414 -20.07 -1.31 -3.94
C LEU A 414 -20.39 -1.81 -5.35
N PRO A 415 -19.83 -2.97 -5.78
CA PRO A 415 -20.17 -3.52 -7.09
C PRO A 415 -21.65 -3.92 -7.18
N ALA A 416 -22.30 -3.67 -8.32
CA ALA A 416 -23.72 -4.02 -8.54
C ALA A 416 -23.99 -5.50 -8.29
N TRP A 417 -23.10 -6.37 -8.73
CA TRP A 417 -23.21 -7.81 -8.52
C TRP A 417 -23.16 -8.26 -7.04
N LEU A 418 -22.65 -7.44 -6.11
CA LEU A 418 -22.79 -7.70 -4.66
C LEU A 418 -24.17 -7.25 -4.14
N ALA A 419 -24.65 -6.11 -4.60
CA ALA A 419 -25.98 -5.61 -4.20
C ALA A 419 -27.10 -6.59 -4.61
N GLU A 420 -27.00 -7.23 -5.77
CA GLU A 420 -27.91 -8.27 -6.26
C GLU A 420 -27.96 -9.50 -5.32
N HIS A 421 -26.90 -9.75 -4.54
CA HIS A 421 -26.83 -10.82 -3.53
C HIS A 421 -27.16 -10.32 -2.11
N GLY A 422 -27.81 -9.17 -1.99
CA GLY A 422 -28.23 -8.61 -0.69
C GLY A 422 -27.10 -8.04 0.17
N VAL A 423 -25.91 -7.80 -0.40
CA VAL A 423 -24.81 -7.15 0.31
C VAL A 423 -25.08 -5.65 0.38
N GLU A 424 -25.02 -5.12 1.60
CA GLU A 424 -25.27 -3.71 1.89
C GLU A 424 -23.99 -2.87 1.68
N GLY A 425 -24.16 -1.64 1.23
CA GLY A 425 -23.11 -0.63 1.13
C GLY A 425 -23.44 0.64 1.90
N GLN A 426 -22.41 1.33 2.37
CA GLN A 426 -22.51 2.66 2.95
C GLN A 426 -22.60 3.72 1.83
N SER A 427 -23.06 4.93 2.17
CA SER A 427 -23.14 6.06 1.21
C SER A 427 -21.81 6.44 0.56
N ASN A 428 -20.67 6.13 1.22
CA ASN A 428 -19.32 6.35 0.72
C ASN A 428 -18.79 5.18 -0.14
N GLY A 429 -19.61 4.17 -0.46
CA GLY A 429 -19.28 3.02 -1.28
C GLY A 429 -18.62 1.85 -0.54
N ARG A 430 -18.41 1.94 0.77
CA ARG A 430 -17.85 0.85 1.58
C ARG A 430 -18.84 -0.30 1.72
N ILE A 431 -18.33 -1.53 1.63
CA ILE A 431 -19.12 -2.73 1.90
C ILE A 431 -19.39 -2.84 3.41
N VAL A 432 -20.62 -3.15 3.79
CA VAL A 432 -20.96 -3.45 5.18
C VAL A 432 -20.62 -4.91 5.50
N ALA A 433 -19.70 -5.12 6.42
CA ALA A 433 -19.27 -6.45 6.86
C ALA A 433 -19.10 -6.49 8.39
N GLY A 434 -19.37 -7.64 9.00
CA GLY A 434 -19.45 -7.81 10.46
C GLY A 434 -20.78 -7.33 11.04
N GLY A 435 -20.87 -7.30 12.37
CA GLY A 435 -22.05 -6.89 13.10
C GLY A 435 -22.38 -7.84 14.25
N LYS A 436 -23.44 -7.53 15.01
CA LYS A 436 -23.78 -8.23 16.27
C LYS A 436 -24.09 -9.72 16.08
N ASP A 437 -24.75 -10.05 14.95
CA ASP A 437 -25.26 -11.42 14.68
C ASP A 437 -24.52 -12.09 13.51
N ARG A 438 -23.33 -11.58 13.15
CA ARG A 438 -22.51 -12.09 12.06
C ARG A 438 -21.08 -12.34 12.53
N LEU A 439 -20.39 -13.24 11.85
CA LEU A 439 -18.95 -13.37 12.05
C LEU A 439 -18.24 -12.07 11.63
N PRO A 440 -17.07 -11.75 12.22
CA PRO A 440 -16.26 -10.65 11.73
C PRO A 440 -16.04 -10.78 10.20
N PHE A 441 -16.10 -9.66 9.47
CA PHE A 441 -15.97 -9.61 8.02
C PHE A 441 -17.06 -10.32 7.19
N GLN A 442 -18.05 -10.97 7.78
CA GLN A 442 -19.18 -11.56 7.08
C GLN A 442 -20.17 -10.48 6.66
N THR A 443 -20.63 -10.50 5.42
CA THR A 443 -21.65 -9.58 4.89
C THR A 443 -23.06 -10.00 5.32
N ALA A 444 -24.10 -9.36 4.77
CA ALA A 444 -25.48 -9.80 4.96
C ALA A 444 -25.73 -11.19 4.34
N HIS A 445 -24.97 -11.57 3.33
CA HIS A 445 -25.05 -12.90 2.74
C HIS A 445 -24.20 -13.90 3.54
N PRO A 446 -24.74 -15.07 3.96
CA PRO A 446 -24.08 -15.97 4.92
C PRO A 446 -22.75 -16.56 4.46
N ARG A 447 -22.50 -16.65 3.14
CA ARG A 447 -21.26 -17.18 2.56
C ARG A 447 -20.37 -16.13 1.90
N LEU A 448 -20.74 -14.84 1.96
CA LEU A 448 -19.90 -13.75 1.43
C LEU A 448 -19.21 -12.98 2.58
N PHE A 449 -17.91 -12.86 2.47
CA PHE A 449 -17.05 -12.10 3.39
C PHE A 449 -16.38 -10.97 2.62
N ALA A 450 -16.04 -9.87 3.31
CA ALA A 450 -15.33 -8.75 2.67
C ALA A 450 -14.34 -8.13 3.65
N GLY A 451 -13.23 -7.57 3.13
CA GLY A 451 -12.21 -6.91 3.95
C GLY A 451 -11.26 -6.05 3.11
N GLY A 452 -10.32 -5.41 3.79
CA GLY A 452 -9.40 -4.45 3.20
C GLY A 452 -10.10 -3.14 2.84
N ASP A 453 -9.54 -2.41 1.87
CA ASP A 453 -10.03 -1.07 1.51
C ASP A 453 -11.49 -1.07 1.02
N ALA A 454 -12.00 -2.18 0.54
CA ALA A 454 -13.41 -2.30 0.15
C ALA A 454 -14.38 -2.11 1.33
N VAL A 455 -13.95 -2.43 2.56
CA VAL A 455 -14.73 -2.31 3.81
C VAL A 455 -14.29 -1.08 4.60
N ARG A 456 -12.98 -0.91 4.78
CA ARG A 456 -12.39 0.16 5.60
C ARG A 456 -12.36 1.53 4.88
N GLY A 457 -12.26 1.54 3.56
CA GLY A 457 -11.79 2.66 2.74
C GLY A 457 -10.28 2.59 2.55
N ALA A 458 -9.74 3.40 1.64
CA ALA A 458 -8.31 3.43 1.35
C ALA A 458 -7.47 3.68 2.63
N ASP A 459 -6.58 2.76 2.95
CA ASP A 459 -5.74 2.78 4.14
C ASP A 459 -4.39 2.10 3.85
N LEU A 460 -3.71 1.62 4.88
CA LEU A 460 -2.38 1.03 4.77
C LEU A 460 -2.43 -0.41 4.23
N VAL A 461 -1.38 -0.81 3.51
CA VAL A 461 -1.22 -2.20 3.06
C VAL A 461 -1.33 -3.18 4.23
N VAL A 462 -0.68 -2.87 5.35
CA VAL A 462 -0.67 -3.76 6.53
C VAL A 462 -2.04 -3.91 7.19
N THR A 463 -2.92 -2.90 7.11
CA THR A 463 -4.30 -3.00 7.61
C THR A 463 -5.14 -3.89 6.69
N ALA A 464 -4.97 -3.79 5.37
CA ALA A 464 -5.61 -4.69 4.42
C ALA A 464 -5.14 -6.15 4.61
N VAL A 465 -3.85 -6.37 4.87
CA VAL A 465 -3.28 -7.69 5.24
C VAL A 465 -3.91 -8.24 6.50
N ALA A 466 -4.05 -7.42 7.55
CA ALA A 466 -4.69 -7.83 8.81
C ALA A 466 -6.14 -8.26 8.57
N GLU A 467 -6.92 -7.47 7.83
CA GLU A 467 -8.33 -7.77 7.58
C GLU A 467 -8.52 -9.02 6.71
N GLY A 468 -7.69 -9.22 5.69
CA GLY A 468 -7.72 -10.47 4.89
C GLY A 468 -7.38 -11.70 5.73
N ARG A 469 -6.37 -11.61 6.59
CA ARG A 469 -6.00 -12.64 7.56
C ARG A 469 -7.16 -12.98 8.50
N ASP A 470 -7.78 -11.96 9.09
CA ASP A 470 -8.81 -12.13 10.11
C ASP A 470 -10.15 -12.56 9.50
N ALA A 471 -10.42 -12.15 8.24
CA ALA A 471 -11.56 -12.67 7.46
C ALA A 471 -11.41 -14.16 7.16
N ALA A 472 -10.20 -14.63 6.81
CA ALA A 472 -9.94 -16.05 6.65
C ALA A 472 -10.22 -16.85 7.93
N ALA A 473 -9.85 -16.32 9.11
CA ALA A 473 -10.17 -16.96 10.39
C ALA A 473 -11.69 -17.08 10.59
N SER A 474 -12.47 -16.09 10.16
CA SER A 474 -13.94 -16.14 10.23
C SER A 474 -14.52 -17.17 9.23
N ILE A 475 -13.95 -17.28 8.03
CA ILE A 475 -14.34 -18.29 7.04
C ILE A 475 -14.03 -19.71 7.56
N VAL A 476 -12.84 -19.92 8.13
CA VAL A 476 -12.47 -21.20 8.75
C VAL A 476 -13.49 -21.60 9.83
N ARG A 477 -13.91 -20.63 10.67
CA ARG A 477 -14.95 -20.89 11.70
C ARG A 477 -16.31 -21.24 11.10
N LEU A 478 -16.71 -20.60 9.99
CA LEU A 478 -17.94 -20.94 9.28
C LEU A 478 -17.90 -22.38 8.76
N LEU A 479 -16.79 -22.79 8.17
CA LEU A 479 -16.65 -24.09 7.51
C LEU A 479 -16.33 -25.25 8.47
N ALA A 480 -16.02 -24.96 9.73
CA ALA A 480 -15.80 -25.97 10.78
C ALA A 480 -17.11 -26.51 11.39
N HIS A 481 -18.26 -25.93 11.03
CA HIS A 481 -19.60 -26.27 11.47
C HIS A 481 -20.47 -26.77 10.32
#